data_273018a941fae04459dd21ffc5b06dce
#
_entry.id   273018a941fae04459dd21ffc5b06dce
#
_cell.length_a   1.000
_cell.length_b   1.000
_cell.length_c   1.000
_cell.angle_alpha   90.00
_cell.angle_beta   90.00
_cell.angle_gamma   90.00
#
_symmetry.space_group_name_H-M   'P 1'
#
loop_
_entity.id
_entity.type
_entity.pdbx_description
1 polymer ?
#
loop_
_entity_poly.entity_id
_entity_poly.type
_entity_poly.pdbx_seq_one_letter_code
_entity_poly.pdbx_strand_id
1 'polypeptide(L)'
;MSGQCINEGCFRKRHDIGNGKTRAVCYRCYGAQRGQWVYNPGVKPFVKKDYCENIDGRLGYKCTATIIDKCQIDMDHVDGDNTNNQKSNIQSLCSNCHRYKSIHFPKHIIEEAKKQMEDKTA
;
A
#
# COMPACT_ATOMS: atom_id res chain seq x y z
N MET A 1 10.99 -12.43 4.97
CA MET A 1 11.27 -11.38 5.98
C MET A 1 10.07 -10.47 6.13
N SER A 2 9.67 -10.22 7.35
CA SER A 2 8.66 -9.20 7.61
C SER A 2 9.26 -7.84 7.25
N GLY A 3 8.56 -7.05 6.42
CA GLY A 3 9.02 -5.74 6.04
C GLY A 3 9.05 -4.77 7.21
N GLN A 4 9.66 -3.63 6.99
CA GLN A 4 9.65 -2.54 7.97
C GLN A 4 8.33 -1.79 7.93
N CYS A 5 8.04 -1.08 9.04
CA CYS A 5 6.91 -0.18 9.12
C CYS A 5 6.95 0.82 7.95
N ILE A 6 5.79 1.05 7.35
CA ILE A 6 5.65 1.94 6.18
C ILE A 6 5.95 3.40 6.50
N ASN A 7 5.81 3.81 7.76
CA ASN A 7 5.98 5.22 8.14
C ASN A 7 7.44 5.64 8.02
N GLU A 8 7.66 6.77 7.36
CA GLU A 8 9.00 7.34 7.20
C GLU A 8 9.60 7.68 8.56
N GLY A 9 10.86 7.30 8.76
CA GLY A 9 11.56 7.51 10.03
C GLY A 9 11.29 6.44 11.08
N CYS A 10 10.46 5.45 10.77
CA CYS A 10 10.20 4.31 11.65
C CYS A 10 10.93 3.07 11.13
N PHE A 11 11.82 2.50 11.95
CA PHE A 11 12.62 1.35 11.56
C PHE A 11 12.17 0.06 12.26
N ARG A 12 11.01 0.06 12.89
CA ARG A 12 10.45 -1.09 13.58
C ARG A 12 9.86 -2.07 12.57
N LYS A 13 9.83 -3.35 12.96
CA LYS A 13 9.18 -4.38 12.15
C LYS A 13 7.67 -4.15 12.10
N ARG A 14 7.06 -4.57 11.00
CA ARG A 14 5.60 -4.55 10.85
C ARG A 14 4.95 -5.41 11.92
N HIS A 15 3.75 -5.01 12.34
CA HIS A 15 3.00 -5.73 13.36
C HIS A 15 2.47 -7.06 12.81
N ASP A 16 2.87 -8.17 13.42
CA ASP A 16 2.39 -9.51 13.09
C ASP A 16 1.02 -9.71 13.77
N ILE A 17 0.01 -10.01 12.97
CA ILE A 17 -1.36 -10.26 13.46
C ILE A 17 -1.73 -11.74 13.42
N GLY A 18 -0.76 -12.63 13.17
CA GLY A 18 -0.97 -14.08 13.12
C GLY A 18 -1.34 -14.57 11.71
N ASN A 19 -1.36 -15.90 11.56
CA ASN A 19 -1.69 -16.57 10.30
C ASN A 19 -0.82 -16.13 9.11
N GLY A 20 0.42 -15.74 9.36
CA GLY A 20 1.33 -15.25 8.32
C GLY A 20 1.01 -13.86 7.79
N LYS A 21 0.09 -13.15 8.43
CA LYS A 21 -0.31 -11.79 8.02
C LYS A 21 0.36 -10.74 8.90
N THR A 22 0.73 -9.61 8.28
CA THR A 22 1.29 -8.47 8.98
C THR A 22 0.56 -7.20 8.55
N ARG A 23 0.53 -6.20 9.44
CA ARG A 23 0.04 -4.87 9.09
C ARG A 23 1.14 -4.11 8.35
N ALA A 24 0.77 -3.07 7.61
CA ALA A 24 1.75 -2.19 6.95
C ALA A 24 2.58 -1.38 7.95
N VAL A 25 2.08 -1.21 9.16
CA VAL A 25 2.73 -0.44 10.23
C VAL A 25 3.14 -1.35 11.39
N CYS A 26 4.10 -0.88 12.21
CA CYS A 26 4.48 -1.60 13.41
C CYS A 26 3.40 -1.44 14.49
N TYR A 27 3.50 -2.25 15.54
CA TYR A 27 2.56 -2.21 16.66
C TYR A 27 2.42 -0.81 17.26
N ARG A 28 3.54 -0.10 17.43
CA ARG A 28 3.56 1.24 18.00
C ARG A 28 2.84 2.26 17.11
N CYS A 29 3.14 2.25 15.82
CA CYS A 29 2.48 3.17 14.88
C CYS A 29 0.99 2.85 14.73
N TYR A 30 0.63 1.58 14.78
CA TYR A 30 -0.77 1.17 14.77
C TYR A 30 -1.54 1.74 15.96
N GLY A 31 -0.96 1.64 17.16
CA GLY A 31 -1.57 2.21 18.36
C GLY A 31 -1.65 3.74 18.31
N ALA A 32 -0.60 4.39 17.80
CA ALA A 32 -0.60 5.85 17.62
C ALA A 32 -1.68 6.28 16.63
N GLN A 33 -1.83 5.54 15.54
CA GLN A 33 -2.86 5.79 14.53
C GLN A 33 -4.27 5.71 15.11
N ARG A 34 -4.46 4.86 16.12
CA ARG A 34 -5.74 4.71 16.83
C ARG A 34 -5.89 5.63 18.04
N GLY A 35 -4.92 6.51 18.29
CA GLY A 35 -4.96 7.44 19.40
C GLY A 35 -4.59 6.85 20.75
N GLN A 36 -4.05 5.64 20.80
CA GLN A 36 -3.65 4.98 22.05
C GLN A 36 -2.37 5.56 22.62
N TRP A 37 -1.47 6.02 21.77
CA TRP A 37 -0.24 6.72 22.15
C TRP A 37 0.26 7.59 20.99
N VAL A 38 1.32 8.32 21.24
CA VAL A 38 1.87 9.29 20.27
C VAL A 38 2.93 8.62 19.40
N TYR A 39 3.08 9.08 18.17
CA TYR A 39 4.17 8.63 17.31
C TYR A 39 5.52 9.00 17.91
N ASN A 40 6.52 8.16 17.68
CA ASN A 40 7.89 8.44 18.09
C ASN A 40 8.41 9.70 17.37
N PRO A 41 9.28 10.51 18.03
CA PRO A 41 9.88 11.68 17.37
C PRO A 41 10.57 11.28 16.06
N GLY A 42 10.37 12.06 15.02
CA GLY A 42 10.96 11.81 13.70
C GLY A 42 10.17 10.88 12.81
N VAL A 43 9.13 10.21 13.33
CA VAL A 43 8.26 9.37 12.51
C VAL A 43 7.26 10.25 11.77
N LYS A 44 7.21 10.09 10.46
CA LYS A 44 6.21 10.76 9.60
C LYS A 44 5.16 9.73 9.18
N PRO A 45 3.93 9.81 9.73
CA PRO A 45 2.90 8.83 9.41
C PRO A 45 2.53 8.86 7.93
N PHE A 46 2.34 7.69 7.35
CA PHE A 46 1.76 7.60 6.02
C PHE A 46 0.25 7.89 6.11
N VAL A 47 -0.23 8.77 5.26
CA VAL A 47 -1.65 9.14 5.22
C VAL A 47 -2.20 8.81 3.85
N LYS A 48 -3.29 8.01 3.81
CA LYS A 48 -4.00 7.76 2.56
C LYS A 48 -4.54 9.07 1.99
N LYS A 49 -4.52 9.17 0.66
CA LYS A 49 -5.18 10.29 -0.01
C LYS A 49 -6.71 10.15 0.14
N ASP A 50 -7.42 11.24 -0.01
CA ASP A 50 -8.87 11.25 0.07
C ASP A 50 -9.55 11.01 -1.28
N TYR A 51 -8.78 10.60 -2.28
CA TYR A 51 -9.27 10.29 -3.62
C TYR A 51 -8.55 9.04 -4.15
N CYS A 52 -9.17 8.39 -5.14
CA CYS A 52 -8.58 7.24 -5.83
C CYS A 52 -7.54 7.74 -6.83
N GLU A 53 -6.29 7.27 -6.73
CA GLU A 53 -5.23 7.70 -7.65
C GLU A 53 -5.43 7.17 -9.07
N ASN A 54 -6.31 6.18 -9.29
CA ASN A 54 -6.63 5.67 -10.63
C ASN A 54 -7.41 6.67 -11.48
N ILE A 55 -7.68 7.87 -10.99
CA ILE A 55 -8.23 8.95 -11.81
C ILE A 55 -7.31 9.33 -12.98
N ASP A 56 -6.03 8.97 -12.87
CA ASP A 56 -5.04 9.19 -13.94
C ASP A 56 -4.98 8.06 -14.97
N GLY A 57 -5.78 7.01 -14.79
CA GLY A 57 -5.83 5.88 -15.74
C GLY A 57 -4.74 4.84 -15.55
N ARG A 58 -4.07 4.82 -14.40
CA ARG A 58 -2.93 3.90 -14.16
C ARG A 58 -3.29 2.41 -14.24
N LEU A 59 -4.55 2.04 -14.07
CA LEU A 59 -5.01 0.65 -14.18
C LEU A 59 -5.54 0.30 -15.57
N GLY A 60 -5.37 1.19 -16.56
CA GLY A 60 -5.88 1.00 -17.91
C GLY A 60 -7.25 1.60 -18.17
N TYR A 61 -7.87 2.18 -17.15
CA TYR A 61 -9.11 2.93 -17.24
C TYR A 61 -9.09 4.01 -16.16
N LYS A 62 -9.89 5.04 -16.29
CA LYS A 62 -9.98 6.11 -15.30
C LYS A 62 -11.09 5.81 -14.29
N CYS A 63 -10.80 5.95 -13.02
CA CYS A 63 -11.79 5.79 -11.96
C CYS A 63 -12.86 6.88 -12.06
N THR A 64 -14.13 6.46 -12.04
CA THR A 64 -15.26 7.37 -12.06
C THR A 64 -16.09 7.27 -10.77
N ALA A 65 -15.63 6.53 -9.79
CA ALA A 65 -16.33 6.34 -8.53
C ALA A 65 -16.41 7.64 -7.75
N THR A 66 -17.53 7.86 -7.08
CA THR A 66 -17.70 8.98 -6.16
C THR A 66 -17.18 8.56 -4.78
N ILE A 67 -16.19 9.27 -4.27
CA ILE A 67 -15.62 9.01 -2.94
C ILE A 67 -16.25 9.98 -1.96
N ILE A 68 -16.95 9.44 -0.99
CA ILE A 68 -17.65 10.21 0.05
C ILE A 68 -16.79 10.30 1.32
N ASP A 69 -16.05 9.23 1.62
CA ASP A 69 -15.27 9.11 2.85
C ASP A 69 -13.98 8.33 2.59
N LYS A 70 -12.94 8.62 3.37
CA LYS A 70 -11.65 7.93 3.28
C LYS A 70 -11.75 6.43 3.53
N CYS A 71 -12.80 5.95 4.20
CA CYS A 71 -13.01 4.53 4.38
C CYS A 71 -13.22 3.78 3.06
N GLN A 72 -13.56 4.48 2.00
CA GLN A 72 -13.69 3.92 0.65
C GLN A 72 -12.35 3.81 -0.08
N ILE A 73 -11.27 4.32 0.50
CA ILE A 73 -9.92 4.31 -0.07
C ILE A 73 -9.08 3.29 0.68
N ASP A 74 -8.44 2.40 -0.07
CA ASP A 74 -7.53 1.41 0.45
C ASP A 74 -6.09 1.76 0.08
N MET A 75 -5.15 1.41 0.96
CA MET A 75 -3.73 1.44 0.61
C MET A 75 -3.40 0.20 -0.22
N ASP A 76 -2.78 0.39 -1.36
CA ASP A 76 -2.38 -0.69 -2.24
C ASP A 76 -0.89 -0.63 -2.53
N HIS A 77 -0.27 -1.80 -2.63
CA HIS A 77 1.12 -1.92 -3.06
C HIS A 77 1.15 -2.02 -4.58
N VAL A 78 1.77 -1.03 -5.23
CA VAL A 78 1.79 -0.93 -6.70
C VAL A 78 2.27 -2.21 -7.36
N ASP A 79 3.33 -2.82 -6.82
CA ASP A 79 3.91 -4.07 -7.35
C ASP A 79 3.25 -5.34 -6.80
N GLY A 80 2.23 -5.21 -5.96
CA GLY A 80 1.58 -6.35 -5.32
C GLY A 80 2.38 -6.99 -4.19
N ASP A 81 3.55 -6.46 -3.88
CA ASP A 81 4.42 -6.99 -2.82
C ASP A 81 4.16 -6.23 -1.52
N ASN A 82 3.42 -6.85 -0.61
CA ASN A 82 3.05 -6.25 0.66
C ASN A 82 4.23 -6.12 1.64
N THR A 83 5.40 -6.58 1.26
CA THR A 83 6.63 -6.38 2.05
C THR A 83 7.41 -5.16 1.59
N ASN A 84 7.11 -4.62 0.40
CA ASN A 84 7.75 -3.43 -0.14
C ASN A 84 6.96 -2.19 0.26
N ASN A 85 7.35 -1.58 1.38
CA ASN A 85 6.65 -0.43 1.98
C ASN A 85 7.31 0.91 1.65
N GLN A 86 8.06 0.99 0.56
CA GLN A 86 8.56 2.27 0.07
C GLN A 86 7.39 3.14 -0.35
N LYS A 87 7.46 4.44 -0.03
CA LYS A 87 6.37 5.37 -0.35
C LYS A 87 6.03 5.38 -1.84
N SER A 88 7.03 5.23 -2.70
CA SER A 88 6.82 5.17 -4.15
C SER A 88 6.03 3.94 -4.60
N ASN A 89 5.96 2.90 -3.75
CA ASN A 89 5.23 1.67 -4.02
C ASN A 89 3.83 1.65 -3.41
N ILE A 90 3.43 2.70 -2.72
CA ILE A 90 2.11 2.77 -2.07
C ILE A 90 1.23 3.73 -2.84
N GLN A 91 0.03 3.29 -3.14
CA GLN A 91 -0.98 4.11 -3.81
C GLN A 91 -2.32 4.00 -3.09
N SER A 92 -3.15 5.00 -3.26
CA SER A 92 -4.51 5.04 -2.70
C SER A 92 -5.50 4.69 -3.80
N LEU A 93 -6.22 3.59 -3.64
CA LEU A 93 -7.22 3.14 -4.59
C LEU A 93 -8.57 2.99 -3.87
N CYS A 94 -9.65 3.39 -4.54
CA CYS A 94 -10.97 3.09 -4.00
C CYS A 94 -11.21 1.58 -3.99
N SER A 95 -12.17 1.12 -3.19
CA SER A 95 -12.46 -0.31 -3.05
C SER A 95 -12.74 -0.99 -4.39
N ASN A 96 -13.40 -0.30 -5.32
CA ASN A 96 -13.69 -0.84 -6.65
C ASN A 96 -12.40 -1.05 -7.46
N CYS A 97 -11.52 -0.05 -7.50
CA CYS A 97 -10.27 -0.14 -8.25
C CYS A 97 -9.30 -1.11 -7.59
N HIS A 98 -9.26 -1.14 -6.26
CA HIS A 98 -8.43 -2.08 -5.51
C HIS A 98 -8.82 -3.53 -5.83
N ARG A 99 -10.11 -3.81 -5.84
CA ARG A 99 -10.62 -5.15 -6.20
C ARG A 99 -10.30 -5.50 -7.65
N TYR A 100 -10.49 -4.55 -8.57
CA TYR A 100 -10.14 -4.75 -9.99
C TYR A 100 -8.66 -5.12 -10.13
N LYS A 101 -7.77 -4.36 -9.47
CA LYS A 101 -6.35 -4.64 -9.50
C LYS A 101 -6.02 -6.02 -8.93
N SER A 102 -6.65 -6.40 -7.83
CA SER A 102 -6.42 -7.71 -7.19
C SER A 102 -6.79 -8.87 -8.10
N ILE A 103 -7.80 -8.69 -8.94
CA ILE A 103 -8.27 -9.74 -9.88
C ILE A 103 -7.43 -9.76 -11.16
N HIS A 104 -7.15 -8.59 -11.72
CA HIS A 104 -6.51 -8.48 -13.04
C HIS A 104 -4.99 -8.31 -12.98
N PHE A 105 -4.44 -7.88 -11.84
CA PHE A 105 -3.00 -7.65 -11.65
C PHE A 105 -2.49 -8.34 -10.40
N PRO A 106 -2.68 -9.68 -10.26
CA PRO A 106 -2.14 -10.39 -9.10
C PRO A 106 -0.61 -10.34 -9.12
N LYS A 107 0.00 -10.50 -7.95
CA LYS A 107 1.44 -10.36 -7.74
C LYS A 107 2.28 -11.12 -8.76
N HIS A 108 1.91 -12.37 -9.06
CA HIS A 108 2.68 -13.22 -9.98
C HIS A 108 2.70 -12.66 -11.41
N ILE A 109 1.61 -12.05 -11.88
CA ILE A 109 1.56 -11.43 -13.21
C ILE A 109 2.42 -10.16 -13.24
N ILE A 110 2.41 -9.38 -12.16
CA ILE A 110 3.26 -8.19 -12.06
C ILE A 110 4.73 -8.57 -12.09
N GLU A 111 5.12 -9.63 -11.37
CA GLU A 111 6.50 -10.12 -11.35
C GLU A 111 6.95 -10.61 -12.73
N GLU A 112 6.10 -11.33 -13.45
CA GLU A 112 6.38 -11.78 -14.81
C GLU A 112 6.57 -10.59 -15.76
N ALA A 113 5.73 -9.58 -15.66
CA ALA A 113 5.83 -8.38 -16.49
C ALA A 113 7.14 -7.64 -16.22
N LYS A 114 7.55 -7.53 -14.95
CA LYS A 114 8.84 -6.93 -14.58
C LYS A 114 10.00 -7.71 -15.15
N LYS A 115 9.97 -9.03 -15.10
CA LYS A 115 11.00 -9.90 -15.67
C LYS A 115 11.15 -9.69 -17.17
N GLN A 116 10.04 -9.61 -17.89
CA GLN A 116 10.03 -9.36 -19.33
C GLN A 116 10.62 -7.98 -19.66
N MET A 117 10.35 -6.98 -18.84
CA MET A 117 10.92 -5.64 -19.01
C MET A 117 12.43 -5.62 -18.77
N GLU A 118 12.91 -6.36 -17.78
CA GLU A 118 14.34 -6.51 -17.50
C GLU A 118 15.06 -7.20 -18.67
N ASP A 119 14.46 -8.25 -19.22
CA ASP A 119 15.03 -8.96 -20.37
C ASP A 119 15.13 -8.08 -21.63
N LYS A 120 14.21 -7.12 -21.80
CA LYS A 120 14.21 -6.19 -22.93
C LYS A 120 15.24 -5.09 -22.81
N THR A 121 15.73 -4.81 -21.62
CA THR A 121 16.72 -3.75 -21.37
C THR A 121 18.14 -4.28 -21.28
N ALA A 122 18.31 -5.57 -21.38
CA ALA A 122 19.62 -6.22 -21.36
C ALA A 122 20.34 -6.10 -22.70
#